data_1af92105a18dfb32dc88d1fa96149e0d
#
_entry.id   1af92105a18dfb32dc88d1fa96149e0d
#
_cell.length_a   1.000
_cell.length_b   1.000
_cell.length_c   1.000
_cell.angle_alpha   90.00
_cell.angle_beta   90.00
_cell.angle_gamma   90.00
#
_symmetry.space_group_name_H-M   'P 1'
#
loop_
_entity.id
_entity.type
_entity.pdbx_description
1 polymer ?
#
loop_
_entity_poly.entity_id
_entity_poly.type
_entity_poly.pdbx_seq_one_letter_code
_entity_poly.pdbx_strand_id
1 'polypeptide(L)'
;LVGSEMLIRDRCRPVVSTMKLQKICYFVQGWHLVINGHPMFAEDFHAWKYGPVCPELYELSSGNALTDTDSVEFVDVSPRLNDYRQDFIKKIFGIYNPYSGLQLSDITRNHDAWKNAGTGTHKDSKDSLMSKESIHNDFITIMKSI
;
A
#
# COMPACT_ATOMS: atom_id res chain seq x y z
N LEU A 1 9.61 -7.53 1.84
CA LEU A 1 8.65 -6.46 1.55
C LEU A 1 7.23 -6.99 1.62
N VAL A 2 6.39 -6.33 2.38
CA VAL A 2 4.99 -6.74 2.55
C VAL A 2 4.26 -6.79 1.21
N GLY A 3 4.61 -5.91 0.28
CA GLY A 3 4.00 -5.94 -1.04
C GLY A 3 4.23 -7.24 -1.78
N SER A 4 5.42 -7.85 -1.63
CA SER A 4 5.70 -9.16 -2.20
C SER A 4 4.79 -10.22 -1.62
N GLU A 5 4.55 -10.16 -0.32
CA GLU A 5 3.66 -11.10 0.34
C GLU A 5 2.23 -10.95 -0.15
N MET A 6 1.79 -9.71 -0.38
CA MET A 6 0.45 -9.46 -0.92
C MET A 6 0.32 -10.03 -2.32
N LEU A 7 1.36 -9.89 -3.15
CA LEU A 7 1.36 -10.47 -4.48
C LEU A 7 1.30 -12.00 -4.42
N ILE A 8 2.07 -12.61 -3.53
CA ILE A 8 2.06 -14.06 -3.34
C ILE A 8 0.67 -14.54 -2.92
N ARG A 9 0.06 -13.85 -1.97
CA ARG A 9 -1.27 -14.23 -1.51
C ARG A 9 -2.31 -14.13 -2.60
N ASP A 10 -2.11 -13.23 -3.54
CA ASP A 10 -3.06 -12.98 -4.61
C ASP A 10 -2.85 -13.89 -5.81
N ARG A 11 -1.96 -14.87 -5.69
CA ARG A 11 -1.61 -15.78 -6.80
C ARG A 11 -2.82 -16.51 -7.39
N CYS A 12 -3.83 -16.75 -6.57
CA CYS A 12 -5.02 -17.45 -7.04
C CYS A 12 -6.01 -16.51 -7.72
N ARG A 13 -5.71 -15.23 -7.77
CA ARG A 13 -6.56 -14.24 -8.42
C ARG A 13 -6.02 -13.94 -9.81
N PRO A 14 -6.89 -13.66 -10.77
CA PRO A 14 -6.43 -13.51 -12.14
C PRO A 14 -5.54 -12.30 -12.35
N VAL A 15 -5.89 -11.14 -11.83
CA VAL A 15 -5.14 -9.90 -12.07
C VAL A 15 -5.41 -8.91 -10.96
N VAL A 16 -4.33 -8.21 -10.55
CA VAL A 16 -4.44 -7.07 -9.65
C VAL A 16 -3.68 -5.92 -10.29
N SER A 17 -4.32 -4.77 -10.44
CA SER A 17 -3.63 -3.62 -11.02
C SER A 17 -2.53 -3.15 -10.06
N THR A 18 -1.44 -2.67 -10.63
CA THR A 18 -0.34 -2.10 -9.84
C THR A 18 -0.85 -0.96 -8.97
N MET A 19 -1.70 -0.11 -9.52
CA MET A 19 -2.28 0.99 -8.76
C MET A 19 -3.05 0.49 -7.55
N LYS A 20 -3.89 -0.51 -7.74
CA LYS A 20 -4.68 -1.07 -6.65
C LYS A 20 -3.81 -1.68 -5.57
N LEU A 21 -2.81 -2.45 -5.98
CA LEU A 21 -1.87 -3.07 -5.04
C LEU A 21 -1.15 -2.02 -4.20
N GLN A 22 -0.70 -0.95 -4.83
CA GLN A 22 -0.02 0.15 -4.13
C GLN A 22 -0.92 0.76 -3.06
N LYS A 23 -2.18 0.99 -3.39
CA LYS A 23 -3.11 1.61 -2.43
C LYS A 23 -3.46 0.66 -1.29
N ILE A 24 -3.66 -0.61 -1.58
CA ILE A 24 -3.94 -1.58 -0.52
C ILE A 24 -2.73 -1.70 0.41
N CYS A 25 -1.53 -1.71 -0.14
CA CYS A 25 -0.30 -1.75 0.66
C CYS A 25 -0.21 -0.51 1.57
N TYR A 26 -0.60 0.65 1.07
CA TYR A 26 -0.66 1.85 1.88
C TYR A 26 -1.64 1.70 3.06
N PHE A 27 -2.81 1.14 2.81
CA PHE A 27 -3.77 0.91 3.89
C PHE A 27 -3.27 -0.12 4.89
N VAL A 28 -2.56 -1.15 4.43
CA VAL A 28 -1.92 -2.10 5.35
C VAL A 28 -0.97 -1.38 6.29
N GLN A 29 -0.11 -0.52 5.75
CA GLN A 29 0.84 0.22 6.58
C GLN A 29 0.13 1.14 7.55
N GLY A 30 -0.85 1.91 7.08
CA GLY A 30 -1.56 2.87 7.91
C GLY A 30 -2.31 2.22 9.06
N TRP A 31 -3.05 1.17 8.78
CA TRP A 31 -3.79 0.48 9.82
C TRP A 31 -2.87 -0.25 10.80
N HIS A 32 -1.75 -0.77 10.33
CA HIS A 32 -0.78 -1.40 11.22
C HIS A 32 -0.16 -0.38 12.19
N LEU A 33 0.12 0.82 11.70
CA LEU A 33 0.64 1.89 12.55
C LEU A 33 -0.34 2.22 13.68
N VAL A 34 -1.63 2.31 13.37
CA VAL A 34 -2.64 2.66 14.35
C VAL A 34 -2.88 1.53 15.34
N ILE A 35 -3.04 0.31 14.82
CA ILE A 35 -3.44 -0.83 15.64
C ILE A 35 -2.28 -1.33 16.50
N ASN A 36 -1.09 -1.38 15.95
CA ASN A 36 0.07 -1.98 16.60
C ASN A 36 1.10 -0.98 17.09
N GLY A 37 0.98 0.30 16.72
CA GLY A 37 1.88 1.34 17.19
C GLY A 37 3.22 1.40 16.49
N HIS A 38 3.44 0.57 15.48
CA HIS A 38 4.69 0.58 14.70
C HIS A 38 4.40 0.15 13.26
N PRO A 39 5.30 0.47 12.32
CA PRO A 39 5.07 0.12 10.92
C PRO A 39 5.18 -1.38 10.70
N MET A 40 4.46 -1.86 9.69
CA MET A 40 4.59 -3.26 9.27
C MET A 40 5.87 -3.47 8.49
N PHE A 41 6.31 -2.48 7.73
CA PHE A 41 7.53 -2.55 6.94
C PHE A 41 8.24 -1.20 6.93
N ALA A 42 9.54 -1.22 6.62
CA ALA A 42 10.38 -0.03 6.73
C ALA A 42 10.28 0.90 5.52
N GLU A 43 9.87 0.39 4.38
CA GLU A 43 9.79 1.16 3.14
C GLU A 43 8.82 2.33 3.28
N ASP A 44 9.10 3.40 2.54
CA ASP A 44 8.31 4.62 2.61
C ASP A 44 7.38 4.76 1.41
N PHE A 45 6.31 5.52 1.63
CA PHE A 45 5.41 5.94 0.56
C PHE A 45 5.74 7.36 0.13
N HIS A 46 5.53 7.62 -1.15
CA HIS A 46 5.69 8.94 -1.74
C HIS A 46 4.37 9.39 -2.36
N ALA A 47 4.13 10.69 -2.31
CA ALA A 47 2.88 11.25 -2.82
C ALA A 47 3.00 11.50 -4.32
N TRP A 48 2.65 10.50 -5.11
CA TRP A 48 2.64 10.60 -6.56
C TRP A 48 1.25 11.01 -7.06
N LYS A 49 1.15 11.20 -8.37
CA LYS A 49 -0.05 11.75 -9.01
C LYS A 49 -1.35 11.04 -8.65
N TYR A 50 -1.31 9.73 -8.60
CA TYR A 50 -2.52 8.95 -8.36
C TYR A 50 -2.58 8.39 -6.94
N GLY A 51 -1.90 9.05 -6.01
CA GLY A 51 -1.92 8.67 -4.62
C GLY A 51 -0.58 8.15 -4.13
N PRO A 52 -0.55 7.58 -2.93
CA PRO A 52 0.69 7.06 -2.36
C PRO A 52 1.26 5.92 -3.17
N VAL A 53 2.57 5.94 -3.36
CA VAL A 53 3.31 4.88 -4.05
C VAL A 53 4.53 4.51 -3.24
N CYS A 54 4.76 3.22 -3.10
CA CYS A 54 5.99 2.67 -2.56
C CYS A 54 6.88 2.28 -3.75
N PRO A 55 7.97 3.01 -4.02
CA PRO A 55 8.78 2.74 -5.20
C PRO A 55 9.33 1.33 -5.26
N GLU A 56 9.69 0.76 -4.12
CA GLU A 56 10.21 -0.61 -4.08
C GLU A 56 9.17 -1.61 -4.56
N LEU A 57 7.92 -1.43 -4.17
CA LEU A 57 6.84 -2.28 -4.65
C LEU A 57 6.56 -2.07 -6.14
N TYR A 58 6.67 -0.82 -6.60
CA TYR A 58 6.48 -0.51 -8.00
C TYR A 58 7.50 -1.25 -8.86
N GLU A 59 8.74 -1.32 -8.42
CA GLU A 59 9.77 -2.06 -9.12
C GLU A 59 9.49 -3.57 -9.14
N LEU A 60 8.96 -4.10 -8.04
CA LEU A 60 8.59 -5.52 -7.98
C LEU A 60 7.50 -5.88 -8.99
N SER A 61 6.59 -4.96 -9.24
CA SER A 61 5.54 -5.17 -10.23
C SER A 61 5.99 -4.80 -11.64
N SER A 62 7.29 -4.52 -11.82
CA SER A 62 7.91 -4.18 -13.10
C SER A 62 7.30 -2.94 -13.75
N GLY A 63 6.68 -2.07 -12.96
CA GLY A 63 6.06 -0.86 -13.47
C GLY A 63 4.86 -1.09 -14.36
N ASN A 64 4.36 -2.28 -14.46
CA ASN A 64 3.21 -2.60 -15.29
C ASN A 64 1.93 -2.05 -14.68
N ALA A 65 1.02 -1.61 -15.54
CA ALA A 65 -0.29 -1.15 -15.10
C ALA A 65 -1.09 -2.27 -14.45
N LEU A 66 -0.86 -3.48 -14.89
CA LEU A 66 -1.49 -4.68 -14.35
C LEU A 66 -0.42 -5.61 -13.82
N THR A 67 -0.73 -6.26 -12.72
CA THR A 67 0.10 -7.32 -12.18
C THR A 67 -0.63 -8.63 -12.37
N ASP A 68 -0.09 -9.46 -13.23
CA ASP A 68 -0.57 -10.83 -13.40
C ASP A 68 0.27 -11.69 -12.48
N THR A 69 -0.36 -12.23 -11.47
CA THR A 69 0.37 -12.99 -10.46
C THR A 69 1.01 -14.24 -11.01
N ASP A 70 0.51 -14.75 -12.11
CA ASP A 70 1.09 -15.93 -12.74
C ASP A 70 2.35 -15.59 -13.52
N SER A 71 2.53 -14.34 -13.93
CA SER A 71 3.69 -13.90 -14.69
C SER A 71 4.83 -13.39 -13.81
N VAL A 72 4.60 -13.24 -12.51
CA VAL A 72 5.60 -12.72 -11.58
C VAL A 72 6.19 -13.87 -10.80
N GLU A 73 7.50 -14.05 -10.91
CA GLU A 73 8.20 -15.02 -10.09
C GLU A 73 8.48 -14.42 -8.72
N PHE A 74 7.96 -15.05 -7.70
CA PHE A 74 8.24 -14.66 -6.33
C PHE A 74 9.12 -15.68 -5.68
N VAL A 75 10.12 -15.19 -4.99
CA VAL A 75 10.78 -16.01 -3.99
C VAL A 75 9.75 -16.24 -2.89
N ASP A 76 9.52 -17.48 -2.56
CA ASP A 76 8.57 -17.80 -1.51
C ASP A 76 9.12 -17.34 -0.17
N VAL A 77 8.59 -16.22 0.31
CA VAL A 77 8.97 -15.67 1.61
C VAL A 77 7.91 -15.93 2.68
N SER A 78 6.81 -16.56 2.29
CA SER A 78 5.71 -16.85 3.21
C SER A 78 6.13 -17.56 4.47
N PRO A 79 7.02 -18.56 4.43
CA PRO A 79 7.44 -19.25 5.65
C PRO A 79 8.12 -18.36 6.67
N ARG A 80 8.55 -17.16 6.26
CA ARG A 80 9.24 -16.23 7.14
C ARG A 80 8.31 -15.25 7.85
N LEU A 81 7.05 -15.19 7.42
CA LEU A 81 6.06 -14.34 8.05
C LEU A 81 5.40 -15.10 9.18
N ASN A 82 5.12 -14.38 10.26
CA ASN A 82 4.29 -14.96 11.31
C ASN A 82 2.81 -14.94 10.86
N ASP A 83 2.01 -15.75 11.50
CA ASP A 83 0.60 -15.88 11.15
C ASP A 83 -0.16 -14.57 11.32
N TYR A 84 0.23 -13.77 12.31
CA TYR A 84 -0.41 -12.49 12.57
C TYR A 84 -0.26 -11.54 11.38
N ARG A 85 0.96 -11.45 10.83
CA ARG A 85 1.20 -10.56 9.69
C ARG A 85 0.41 -10.99 8.47
N GLN A 86 0.38 -12.27 8.20
CA GLN A 86 -0.39 -12.80 7.08
C GLN A 86 -1.88 -12.53 7.26
N ASP A 87 -2.40 -12.76 8.44
CA ASP A 87 -3.80 -12.50 8.74
C ASP A 87 -4.15 -11.03 8.63
N PHE A 88 -3.26 -10.17 9.11
CA PHE A 88 -3.46 -8.73 9.02
C PHE A 88 -3.56 -8.28 7.56
N ILE A 89 -2.62 -8.70 6.74
CA ILE A 89 -2.62 -8.37 5.31
C ILE A 89 -3.91 -8.87 4.65
N LYS A 90 -4.30 -10.09 4.96
CA LYS A 90 -5.49 -10.70 4.39
C LYS A 90 -6.75 -9.92 4.76
N LYS A 91 -6.86 -9.48 6.00
CA LYS A 91 -8.02 -8.70 6.44
C LYS A 91 -8.09 -7.36 5.73
N ILE A 92 -6.99 -6.64 5.67
CA ILE A 92 -6.95 -5.34 5.00
C ILE A 92 -7.24 -5.50 3.51
N PHE A 93 -6.63 -6.49 2.88
CA PHE A 93 -6.90 -6.77 1.48
C PHE A 93 -8.39 -7.04 1.25
N GLY A 94 -9.00 -7.83 2.12
CA GLY A 94 -10.43 -8.14 2.00
C GLY A 94 -11.34 -6.92 2.11
N ILE A 95 -10.96 -5.96 2.95
CA ILE A 95 -11.73 -4.73 3.13
C ILE A 95 -11.68 -3.87 1.86
N TYR A 96 -10.50 -3.72 1.26
CA TYR A 96 -10.30 -2.78 0.18
C TYR A 96 -10.40 -3.39 -1.21
N ASN A 97 -10.36 -4.70 -1.32
CA ASN A 97 -10.42 -5.37 -2.62
C ASN A 97 -11.69 -5.06 -3.44
N PRO A 98 -12.86 -4.83 -2.83
CA PRO A 98 -14.04 -4.44 -3.60
C PRO A 98 -13.92 -3.11 -4.35
N TYR A 99 -13.00 -2.25 -3.92
CA TYR A 99 -12.81 -0.95 -4.56
C TYR A 99 -11.87 -1.09 -5.76
N SER A 100 -12.12 -0.28 -6.79
CA SER A 100 -11.21 -0.21 -7.92
C SER A 100 -9.94 0.57 -7.54
N GLY A 101 -8.88 0.42 -8.34
CA GLY A 101 -7.67 1.20 -8.15
C GLY A 101 -7.93 2.71 -8.20
N LEU A 102 -8.83 3.15 -9.09
CA LEU A 102 -9.18 4.56 -9.19
C LEU A 102 -9.94 5.05 -7.96
N GLN A 103 -10.85 4.24 -7.43
CA GLN A 103 -11.56 4.60 -6.20
C GLN A 103 -10.59 4.73 -5.02
N LEU A 104 -9.67 3.79 -4.89
CA LEU A 104 -8.66 3.85 -3.84
C LEU A 104 -7.72 5.04 -4.03
N SER A 105 -7.38 5.36 -5.27
CA SER A 105 -6.59 6.54 -5.57
C SER A 105 -7.30 7.80 -5.08
N ASP A 106 -8.58 7.94 -5.35
CA ASP A 106 -9.35 9.10 -4.92
C ASP A 106 -9.41 9.20 -3.39
N ILE A 107 -9.64 8.08 -2.71
CA ILE A 107 -9.70 8.06 -1.26
C ILE A 107 -8.36 8.52 -0.68
N THR A 108 -7.26 7.95 -1.15
CA THR A 108 -5.94 8.25 -0.59
C THR A 108 -5.49 9.68 -0.87
N ARG A 109 -5.91 10.26 -1.99
CA ARG A 109 -5.56 11.66 -2.31
C ARG A 109 -6.31 12.66 -1.45
N ASN A 110 -7.29 12.23 -0.70
CA ASN A 110 -7.96 13.08 0.28
C ASN A 110 -7.29 13.04 1.65
N HIS A 111 -6.31 12.18 1.84
CA HIS A 111 -5.56 12.13 3.10
C HIS A 111 -4.59 13.31 3.21
N ASP A 112 -4.50 13.87 4.41
CA ASP A 112 -3.62 15.00 4.65
C ASP A 112 -2.15 14.63 4.44
N ALA A 113 -1.77 13.41 4.77
CA ALA A 113 -0.40 12.95 4.54
C ALA A 113 -0.01 13.06 3.08
N TRP A 114 -0.94 12.75 2.16
CA TRP A 114 -0.69 12.89 0.74
C TRP A 114 -0.68 14.36 0.32
N LYS A 115 -1.66 15.13 0.79
CA LYS A 115 -1.78 16.54 0.42
C LYS A 115 -0.60 17.38 0.88
N ASN A 116 -0.06 17.06 2.05
CA ASN A 116 0.99 17.85 2.66
C ASN A 116 2.39 17.39 2.31
N ALA A 117 2.55 16.33 1.54
CA ALA A 117 3.84 15.76 1.21
C ALA A 117 4.47 16.38 -0.04
N GLY A 118 4.26 17.65 -0.28
CA GLY A 118 4.84 18.33 -1.43
C GLY A 118 4.29 17.82 -2.76
N THR A 119 3.02 17.52 -2.77
CA THR A 119 2.37 16.99 -3.96
C THR A 119 2.29 18.04 -5.04
N GLY A 120 1.49 17.88 -5.94
CA GLY A 120 1.33 18.78 -7.04
C GLY A 120 1.91 18.17 -8.28
N THR A 121 2.82 18.87 -8.91
CA THR A 121 3.26 18.51 -10.24
C THR A 121 4.42 17.53 -10.26
N HIS A 122 5.17 17.41 -9.18
CA HIS A 122 6.42 16.63 -9.14
C HIS A 122 6.24 15.36 -8.33
N LYS A 123 5.56 14.43 -8.89
CA LYS A 123 5.17 13.25 -8.17
C LYS A 123 6.23 12.21 -7.98
N ASP A 124 7.25 12.26 -8.78
CA ASP A 124 8.35 11.31 -8.72
C ASP A 124 9.51 11.83 -7.89
N SER A 125 9.32 12.99 -7.28
CA SER A 125 10.35 13.65 -6.51
C SER A 125 10.57 12.96 -5.18
N LYS A 126 11.81 12.90 -4.74
CA LYS A 126 12.14 12.47 -3.39
C LYS A 126 11.53 13.39 -2.35
N ASP A 127 11.19 14.61 -2.74
CA ASP A 127 10.59 15.59 -1.84
C ASP A 127 9.13 15.30 -1.54
N SER A 128 8.55 14.30 -2.18
CA SER A 128 7.17 13.91 -1.95
C SER A 128 7.02 12.82 -0.89
N LEU A 129 8.02 12.62 -0.07
CA LEU A 129 7.99 11.61 0.97
C LEU A 129 6.83 11.84 1.94
N MET A 130 6.04 10.80 2.16
CA MET A 130 4.99 10.78 3.15
C MET A 130 5.55 10.15 4.41
N SER A 131 5.72 10.95 5.47
CA SER A 131 6.29 10.42 6.71
C SER A 131 5.34 9.41 7.34
N LYS A 132 5.89 8.42 8.02
CA LYS A 132 5.09 7.44 8.75
C LYS A 132 4.26 8.11 9.84
N GLU A 133 4.76 9.19 10.42
CA GLU A 133 4.01 9.96 11.41
C GLU A 133 2.76 10.58 10.82
N SER A 134 2.86 11.20 9.64
CA SER A 134 1.71 11.79 8.97
C SER A 134 0.68 10.73 8.60
N ILE A 135 1.13 9.59 8.09
CA ILE A 135 0.24 8.48 7.77
C ILE A 135 -0.47 7.99 9.03
N HIS A 136 0.28 7.82 10.12
CA HIS A 136 -0.28 7.40 11.39
C HIS A 136 -1.37 8.35 11.86
N ASN A 137 -1.11 9.65 11.79
CA ASN A 137 -2.07 10.67 12.23
C ASN A 137 -3.36 10.63 11.41
N ASP A 138 -3.25 10.43 10.11
CA ASP A 138 -4.43 10.32 9.24
C ASP A 138 -5.28 9.12 9.62
N PHE A 139 -4.65 7.99 9.87
CA PHE A 139 -5.38 6.77 10.20
C PHE A 139 -5.98 6.83 11.61
N ILE A 140 -5.33 7.55 12.54
CA ILE A 140 -5.94 7.82 13.85
C ILE A 140 -7.24 8.60 13.65
N THR A 141 -7.22 9.64 12.82
CA THR A 141 -8.40 10.45 12.53
C THR A 141 -9.51 9.61 11.91
N ILE A 142 -9.17 8.76 10.96
CA ILE A 142 -10.14 7.87 10.32
C ILE A 142 -10.74 6.92 11.34
N MET A 143 -9.91 6.32 12.19
CA MET A 143 -10.38 5.39 13.20
C MET A 143 -11.37 6.05 14.18
N LYS A 144 -11.11 7.30 14.56
CA LYS A 144 -11.98 8.03 15.46
C LYS A 144 -13.33 8.39 14.84
N SER A 145 -13.41 8.41 13.52
CA SER A 145 -14.65 8.76 12.82
C SER A 145 -15.56 7.56 12.54
N ILE A 146 -15.13 6.36 12.90
CA ILE A 146 -15.92 5.13 12.68
C ILE A 146 -17.00 4.93 13.74
#